data_30ab37561f9aae3d07950b32ba4a5745
#
_entry.id   30ab37561f9aae3d07950b32ba4a5745
#
_cell.length_a   1.000
_cell.length_b   1.000
_cell.length_c   1.000
_cell.angle_alpha   90.00
_cell.angle_beta   90.00
_cell.angle_gamma   90.00
#
_symmetry.space_group_name_H-M   'P 1'
#
loop_
_entity.id
_entity.type
_entity.pdbx_description
1 polymer ?
#
loop_
_entity_poly.entity_id
_entity_poly.type
_entity_poly.pdbx_seq_one_letter_code
_entity_poly.pdbx_strand_id
1 'polypeptide(L)'
;MPDSAPEPHVADQAPQDNELTDYDREHFPTYLRLLDAETEGADWGEVARIVLQIDPSREPDRARRAWESHLARAKWMTKHGYQHLLRGG
;
A
#
# COMPACT_ATOMS: atom_id res chain seq x y z
N MET A 1 -9.18 -13.16 21.70
CA MET A 1 -9.00 -13.00 21.29
C MET A 1 -8.50 -12.63 20.81
N PRO A 2 -8.42 -12.36 20.33
CA PRO A 2 -7.95 -11.84 19.86
C PRO A 2 -7.65 -11.21 19.37
N ASP A 3 -7.64 -10.88 19.14
CA ASP A 3 -7.40 -10.34 18.60
C ASP A 3 -6.83 -9.42 18.28
N SER A 4 -6.57 -9.33 18.54
CA SER A 4 -5.64 -8.36 18.28
C SER A 4 -5.70 -8.07 16.88
N ALA A 5 -6.22 -7.05 16.58
CA ALA A 5 -6.44 -6.72 15.31
C ALA A 5 -5.19 -6.39 14.67
N PRO A 6 -4.71 -7.21 13.88
CA PRO A 6 -3.58 -6.87 13.11
C PRO A 6 -3.95 -5.78 12.14
N GLU A 7 -3.01 -5.38 11.36
CA GLU A 7 -3.26 -4.41 10.33
C GLU A 7 -4.33 -4.91 9.37
N PRO A 8 -5.12 -4.02 8.82
CA PRO A 8 -6.15 -4.44 7.87
C PRO A 8 -5.53 -5.15 6.68
N HIS A 9 -6.24 -6.15 6.20
CA HIS A 9 -5.79 -6.85 5.00
C HIS A 9 -5.86 -5.93 3.80
N VAL A 10 -4.89 -6.05 2.91
CA VAL A 10 -4.89 -5.27 1.69
C VAL A 10 -5.75 -5.96 0.65
N ALA A 11 -6.38 -5.17 -0.19
CA ALA A 11 -7.11 -5.70 -1.32
C ALA A 11 -6.13 -6.14 -2.41
N ASP A 12 -6.61 -6.91 -3.36
CA ASP A 12 -5.77 -7.35 -4.47
C ASP A 12 -5.32 -6.17 -5.31
N GLN A 13 -6.08 -5.10 -5.31
CA GLN A 13 -5.74 -3.91 -6.07
C GLN A 13 -6.15 -2.67 -5.27
N ALA A 14 -5.25 -1.69 -5.22
CA ALA A 14 -5.52 -0.44 -4.51
C ALA A 14 -6.53 0.40 -5.27
N PRO A 15 -7.20 1.34 -4.59
CA PRO A 15 -8.13 2.23 -5.29
C PRO A 15 -7.45 3.05 -6.37
N GLN A 16 -8.23 3.42 -7.38
CA GLN A 16 -7.74 4.26 -8.46
C GLN A 16 -8.53 5.56 -8.55
N ASP A 17 -9.22 5.90 -7.47
CA ASP A 17 -10.02 7.10 -7.42
C ASP A 17 -9.14 8.34 -7.48
N ASN A 18 -9.70 9.43 -7.96
CA ASN A 18 -8.98 10.70 -8.01
C ASN A 18 -8.95 11.42 -6.68
N GLU A 19 -9.57 10.85 -5.66
CA GLU A 19 -9.63 11.42 -4.33
C GLU A 19 -9.25 10.38 -3.31
N LEU A 20 -8.84 10.83 -2.13
CA LEU A 20 -8.52 9.91 -1.04
C LEU A 20 -9.78 9.17 -0.60
N THR A 21 -9.66 7.87 -0.48
CA THR A 21 -10.77 7.01 -0.04
C THR A 21 -10.54 6.60 1.40
N ASP A 22 -11.57 6.00 2.00
CA ASP A 22 -11.42 5.43 3.34
C ASP A 22 -10.34 4.34 3.35
N TYR A 23 -10.28 3.56 2.29
CA TYR A 23 -9.25 2.53 2.15
C TYR A 23 -7.86 3.17 2.27
N ASP A 24 -7.66 4.29 1.59
CA ASP A 24 -6.36 4.97 1.63
C ASP A 24 -6.02 5.39 3.06
N ARG A 25 -6.99 5.90 3.79
CA ARG A 25 -6.75 6.35 5.16
C ARG A 25 -6.41 5.19 6.06
N GLU A 26 -7.11 4.07 5.89
CA GLU A 26 -6.85 2.89 6.70
C GLU A 26 -5.50 2.28 6.41
N HIS A 27 -5.02 2.41 5.19
CA HIS A 27 -3.77 1.78 4.77
C HIS A 27 -2.62 2.77 4.64
N PHE A 28 -2.77 3.95 5.21
CA PHE A 28 -1.72 4.95 5.15
C PHE A 28 -0.38 4.42 5.67
N PRO A 29 -0.34 3.74 6.83
CA PRO A 29 0.95 3.19 7.27
C PRO A 29 1.54 2.18 6.28
N THR A 30 0.70 1.39 5.64
CA THR A 30 1.16 0.45 4.63
C THR A 30 1.80 1.19 3.46
N TYR A 31 1.18 2.27 3.01
CA TYR A 31 1.73 3.06 1.92
C TYR A 31 3.10 3.63 2.28
N LEU A 32 3.26 4.12 3.51
CA LEU A 32 4.56 4.65 3.93
C LEU A 32 5.63 3.58 3.91
N ARG A 33 5.29 2.36 4.33
CA ARG A 33 6.24 1.27 4.31
C ARG A 33 6.63 0.90 2.89
N LEU A 34 5.67 0.94 1.96
CA LEU A 34 5.98 0.64 0.57
C LEU A 34 6.92 1.67 -0.02
N LEU A 35 6.72 2.93 0.30
CA LEU A 35 7.60 3.99 -0.20
C LEU A 35 8.99 3.87 0.38
N ASP A 36 9.10 3.57 1.66
CA ASP A 36 10.38 3.36 2.29
C ASP A 36 11.12 2.18 1.67
N ALA A 37 10.41 1.08 1.46
CA ALA A 37 11.02 -0.11 0.88
C ALA A 37 11.52 0.17 -0.52
N GLU A 38 10.78 0.93 -1.30
CA GLU A 38 11.22 1.26 -2.64
C GLU A 38 12.47 2.14 -2.60
N THR A 39 12.49 3.10 -1.70
CA THR A 39 13.66 3.97 -1.55
C THR A 39 14.89 3.15 -1.20
N GLU A 40 14.73 2.11 -0.42
CA GLU A 40 15.83 1.25 -0.01
C GLU A 40 16.18 0.19 -1.05
N GLY A 41 15.42 0.10 -2.12
CA GLY A 41 15.68 -0.89 -3.16
C GLY A 41 15.32 -2.31 -2.77
N ALA A 42 14.36 -2.46 -1.87
CA ALA A 42 13.96 -3.78 -1.42
C ALA A 42 13.31 -4.58 -2.54
N ASP A 43 13.48 -5.90 -2.48
CA ASP A 43 12.90 -6.80 -3.46
C ASP A 43 11.39 -6.81 -3.33
N TRP A 44 10.67 -6.71 -4.46
CA TRP A 44 9.22 -6.61 -4.43
C TRP A 44 8.57 -7.84 -3.78
N GLY A 45 9.16 -9.01 -3.97
CA GLY A 45 8.60 -10.22 -3.39
C GLY A 45 8.66 -10.21 -1.88
N GLU A 46 9.76 -9.72 -1.32
CA GLU A 46 9.87 -9.58 0.12
C GLU A 46 8.90 -8.53 0.65
N VAL A 47 8.75 -7.43 -0.09
CA VAL A 47 7.83 -6.38 0.31
C VAL A 47 6.41 -6.92 0.33
N ALA A 48 6.03 -7.67 -0.69
CA ALA A 48 4.70 -8.26 -0.74
C ALA A 48 4.48 -9.18 0.45
N ARG A 49 5.46 -10.00 0.77
CA ARG A 49 5.32 -10.96 1.85
C ARG A 49 5.27 -10.27 3.21
N ILE A 50 6.13 -9.31 3.43
CA ILE A 50 6.28 -8.69 4.76
C ILE A 50 5.28 -7.55 4.97
N VAL A 51 5.16 -6.67 4.00
CA VAL A 51 4.30 -5.49 4.15
C VAL A 51 2.87 -5.79 3.80
N LEU A 52 2.63 -6.47 2.69
CA LEU A 52 1.28 -6.76 2.23
C LEU A 52 0.75 -8.09 2.74
N GLN A 53 1.64 -8.93 3.24
CA GLN A 53 1.28 -10.24 3.81
C GLN A 53 0.66 -11.16 2.76
N ILE A 54 1.15 -11.05 1.55
CA ILE A 54 0.79 -11.93 0.45
C ILE A 54 2.04 -12.65 0.01
N ASP A 55 2.01 -13.99 0.05
CA ASP A 55 3.18 -14.81 -0.24
C ASP A 55 3.35 -14.96 -1.75
N PRO A 56 4.40 -14.38 -2.35
CA PRO A 56 4.58 -14.48 -3.80
C PRO A 56 4.93 -15.89 -4.27
N SER A 57 5.39 -16.76 -3.36
CA SER A 57 5.64 -18.14 -3.74
C SER A 57 4.35 -18.90 -3.97
N ARG A 58 3.31 -18.53 -3.24
CA ARG A 58 2.04 -19.22 -3.31
C ARG A 58 1.05 -18.52 -4.23
N GLU A 59 1.11 -17.20 -4.29
CA GLU A 59 0.17 -16.40 -5.07
C GLU A 59 0.93 -15.30 -5.81
N PRO A 60 1.77 -15.70 -6.78
CA PRO A 60 2.66 -14.72 -7.43
C PRO A 60 1.91 -13.60 -8.16
N ASP A 61 0.85 -13.95 -8.89
CA ASP A 61 0.13 -12.92 -9.65
C ASP A 61 -0.60 -11.97 -8.74
N ARG A 62 -1.20 -12.50 -7.68
CA ARG A 62 -1.90 -11.66 -6.72
C ARG A 62 -0.95 -10.75 -5.98
N ALA A 63 0.18 -11.32 -5.55
CA ALA A 63 1.18 -10.55 -4.82
C ALA A 63 1.73 -9.42 -5.70
N ARG A 64 2.00 -9.72 -6.96
CA ARG A 64 2.54 -8.71 -7.87
C ARG A 64 1.53 -7.61 -8.15
N ARG A 65 0.29 -7.97 -8.40
CA ARG A 65 -0.75 -6.98 -8.65
C ARG A 65 -0.98 -6.10 -7.44
N ALA A 66 -1.04 -6.70 -6.26
CA ALA A 66 -1.23 -5.92 -5.05
C ALA A 66 -0.06 -4.97 -4.82
N TRP A 67 1.16 -5.47 -4.99
CA TRP A 67 2.35 -4.65 -4.80
C TRP A 67 2.37 -3.47 -5.77
N GLU A 68 2.16 -3.74 -7.04
CA GLU A 68 2.22 -2.67 -8.05
C GLU A 68 1.15 -1.62 -7.84
N SER A 69 -0.07 -2.06 -7.55
CA SER A 69 -1.18 -1.12 -7.42
C SER A 69 -1.06 -0.28 -6.15
N HIS A 70 -0.65 -0.92 -5.05
CA HIS A 70 -0.52 -0.17 -3.79
C HIS A 70 0.66 0.78 -3.83
N LEU A 71 1.76 0.38 -4.46
CA LEU A 71 2.90 1.27 -4.59
C LEU A 71 2.56 2.46 -5.49
N ALA A 72 1.86 2.20 -6.60
CA ALA A 72 1.45 3.28 -7.48
C ALA A 72 0.52 4.25 -6.74
N ARG A 73 -0.38 3.70 -5.94
CA ARG A 73 -1.30 4.54 -5.15
C ARG A 73 -0.54 5.38 -4.14
N ALA A 74 0.45 4.77 -3.49
CA ALA A 74 1.27 5.50 -2.52
C ALA A 74 1.99 6.66 -3.18
N LYS A 75 2.52 6.44 -4.37
CA LYS A 75 3.18 7.51 -5.10
C LYS A 75 2.20 8.60 -5.53
N TRP A 76 1.00 8.19 -5.95
CA TRP A 76 -0.03 9.15 -6.30
C TRP A 76 -0.36 10.04 -5.09
N MET A 77 -0.44 9.43 -3.92
CA MET A 77 -0.77 10.18 -2.72
C MET A 77 0.28 11.22 -2.37
N THR A 78 1.55 10.91 -2.57
CA THR A 78 2.59 11.87 -2.26
C THR A 78 2.56 13.06 -3.22
N LYS A 79 2.10 12.84 -4.45
CA LYS A 79 2.05 13.92 -5.41
C LYS A 79 0.74 14.70 -5.37
N HIS A 80 -0.36 14.00 -5.17
CA HIS A 80 -1.68 14.63 -5.30
C HIS A 80 -2.37 14.79 -3.96
N GLY A 81 -2.43 13.68 -3.20
CA GLY A 81 -3.10 13.72 -1.92
C GLY A 81 -2.39 14.62 -0.93
N TYR A 82 -1.07 14.53 -0.91
CA TYR A 82 -0.27 15.31 -0.01
C TYR A 82 -0.38 16.81 -0.32
N GLN A 83 -0.34 17.15 -1.59
CA GLN A 83 -0.49 18.54 -1.98
C GLN A 83 -1.85 19.08 -1.61
N HIS A 84 -2.86 18.24 -1.72
CA HIS A 84 -4.21 18.64 -1.34
C HIS A 84 -4.28 18.98 0.14
N LEU A 85 -3.61 18.20 0.97
CA LEU A 85 -3.55 18.47 2.39
C LEU A 85 -2.80 19.77 2.69
N LEU A 86 -1.70 20.00 1.99
CA LEU A 86 -0.89 21.18 2.23
C LEU A 86 -1.61 22.46 1.86
N ARG A 87 -2.53 22.41 0.96
CA ARG A 87 -3.28 23.60 0.60
C ARG A 87 -4.34 23.93 1.60
N GLY A 88 -4.36 23.21 2.66
CA GLY A 88 -5.27 23.49 3.71
C GLY A 88 -6.66 23.09 3.32
N GLY A 89 -6.61 22.32 2.39
CA GLY A 89 -7.87 21.90 1.84
C GLY A 89 -8.88 22.09 2.77
#